data_16385c982a710df983d73151ffa0c315
#
_entry.id   16385c982a710df983d73151ffa0c315
#
_cell.length_a   1.000
_cell.length_b   1.000
_cell.length_c   1.000
_cell.angle_alpha   90.00
_cell.angle_beta   90.00
_cell.angle_gamma   90.00
#
_symmetry.space_group_name_H-M   'P 1'
#
loop_
_entity.id
_entity.type
_entity.pdbx_description
1 polymer ?
#
loop_
_entity_poly.entity_id
_entity_poly.type
_entity_poly.pdbx_seq_one_letter_code
_entity_poly.pdbx_strand_id
1 'polypeptide(L)'
;MTAWYAGISPDGSLKRGDDWEAVGVTCKQGASIGARSVCIAPVTIGAWALVAAGSVVTKDVPDHALVAGNPARRIRWVGRAGVPLEQVGDDEFRCPQTGETYRQDGERLTLQG
;
A
#
# COMPACT_ATOMS: atom_id res chain seq x y z
N MET A 1 1.90 -10.95 -2.52
CA MET A 1 0.60 -11.53 -2.10
C MET A 1 -0.45 -11.18 -3.12
N THR A 2 -1.29 -12.13 -3.47
CA THR A 2 -2.40 -11.90 -4.40
C THR A 2 -3.68 -12.49 -3.81
N ALA A 3 -4.73 -11.69 -3.77
CA ALA A 3 -6.05 -12.13 -3.31
C ALA A 3 -6.99 -12.32 -4.51
N TRP A 4 -8.08 -13.05 -4.29
CA TRP A 4 -9.10 -13.31 -5.31
C TRP A 4 -10.39 -12.61 -4.93
N TYR A 5 -11.17 -12.18 -5.91
CA TYR A 5 -12.55 -11.84 -5.65
C TYR A 5 -13.30 -13.12 -5.32
N ALA A 6 -13.83 -13.15 -4.12
CA ALA A 6 -14.84 -14.13 -3.76
C ALA A 6 -16.18 -13.56 -4.20
N GLY A 7 -17.02 -14.38 -4.79
CA GLY A 7 -18.24 -13.73 -5.09
C GLY A 7 -19.32 -14.51 -5.78
N ILE A 8 -20.25 -13.71 -6.17
CA ILE A 8 -21.49 -14.12 -6.81
C ILE A 8 -21.47 -13.55 -8.22
N SER A 9 -21.80 -14.38 -9.20
CA SER A 9 -21.94 -13.94 -10.59
C SER A 9 -23.09 -12.93 -10.72
N PRO A 10 -23.10 -12.11 -11.79
CA PRO A 10 -24.13 -11.08 -11.96
C PRO A 10 -25.58 -11.61 -11.94
N ASP A 11 -25.80 -12.89 -12.24
CA ASP A 11 -27.10 -13.53 -12.18
C ASP A 11 -27.47 -14.04 -10.78
N GLY A 12 -26.61 -13.81 -9.78
CA GLY A 12 -26.83 -14.24 -8.41
C GLY A 12 -26.31 -15.62 -8.05
N SER A 13 -25.74 -16.37 -9.01
CA SER A 13 -25.17 -17.68 -8.73
C SER A 13 -23.78 -17.55 -8.11
N LEU A 14 -23.39 -18.56 -7.32
CA LEU A 14 -22.02 -18.61 -6.78
C LEU A 14 -21.02 -18.86 -7.89
N LYS A 15 -19.91 -18.15 -7.83
CA LYS A 15 -18.79 -18.37 -8.76
C LYS A 15 -18.15 -19.72 -8.52
N ARG A 16 -17.81 -20.39 -9.60
CA ARG A 16 -17.10 -21.68 -9.61
C ARG A 16 -15.74 -21.51 -10.25
N GLY A 17 -14.96 -22.58 -10.34
CA GLY A 17 -13.58 -22.50 -10.81
C GLY A 17 -13.38 -21.83 -12.17
N ASP A 18 -14.27 -22.05 -13.11
CA ASP A 18 -14.23 -21.46 -14.44
C ASP A 18 -14.85 -20.05 -14.51
N ASP A 19 -15.56 -19.64 -13.45
CA ASP A 19 -16.16 -18.31 -13.32
C ASP A 19 -15.22 -17.31 -12.65
N TRP A 20 -14.12 -17.78 -12.06
CA TRP A 20 -13.21 -16.94 -11.32
C TRP A 20 -12.31 -16.14 -12.23
N GLU A 21 -12.23 -14.85 -11.97
CA GLU A 21 -11.28 -13.97 -12.59
C GLU A 21 -10.19 -13.65 -11.59
N ALA A 22 -8.92 -13.74 -12.01
CA ALA A 22 -7.80 -13.43 -11.16
C ALA A 22 -7.65 -11.92 -11.05
N VAL A 23 -8.43 -11.32 -10.16
CA VAL A 23 -8.35 -9.89 -9.86
C VAL A 23 -7.83 -9.79 -8.44
N GLY A 24 -6.59 -9.36 -8.29
CA GLY A 24 -5.93 -9.50 -7.03
C GLY A 24 -5.40 -8.24 -6.41
N VAL A 25 -4.91 -8.42 -5.19
CA VAL A 25 -4.09 -7.44 -4.48
C VAL A 25 -2.64 -7.87 -4.67
N THR A 26 -1.83 -6.98 -5.24
CA THR A 26 -0.41 -7.22 -5.43
C THR A 26 0.38 -6.43 -4.40
N CYS A 27 1.20 -7.10 -3.62
CA CYS A 27 2.10 -6.46 -2.66
C CYS A 27 3.52 -6.55 -3.19
N LYS A 28 4.16 -5.40 -3.34
CA LYS A 28 5.56 -5.34 -3.76
C LYS A 28 6.49 -5.59 -2.58
N GLN A 29 7.79 -5.64 -2.85
CA GLN A 29 8.80 -5.96 -1.85
C GLN A 29 8.70 -5.06 -0.63
N GLY A 30 8.73 -5.68 0.55
CA GLY A 30 8.76 -4.94 1.81
C GLY A 30 7.44 -4.29 2.22
N ALA A 31 6.38 -4.44 1.44
CA ALA A 31 5.08 -3.89 1.81
C ALA A 31 4.51 -4.59 3.05
N SER A 32 3.83 -3.83 3.90
CA SER A 32 3.20 -4.35 5.12
C SER A 32 1.74 -3.92 5.17
N ILE A 33 0.88 -4.87 5.51
CA ILE A 33 -0.56 -4.60 5.65
C ILE A 33 -0.96 -4.89 7.09
N GLY A 34 -1.46 -3.87 7.78
CA GLY A 34 -1.91 -4.00 9.15
C GLY A 34 -3.14 -4.87 9.30
N ALA A 35 -3.36 -5.38 10.52
CA ALA A 35 -4.46 -6.28 10.81
C ALA A 35 -5.82 -5.63 10.54
N ARG A 36 -6.77 -6.44 10.10
CA ARG A 36 -8.15 -6.03 9.81
C ARG A 36 -8.26 -4.98 8.69
N SER A 37 -7.22 -4.83 7.90
CA SER A 37 -7.30 -3.99 6.71
C SER A 37 -8.03 -4.72 5.59
N VAL A 38 -8.76 -3.97 4.79
CA VAL A 38 -9.45 -4.48 3.62
C VAL A 38 -8.84 -3.84 2.39
N CYS A 39 -8.40 -4.65 1.45
CA CYS A 39 -7.88 -4.17 0.17
C CYS A 39 -8.85 -4.57 -0.93
N ILE A 40 -9.42 -3.59 -1.59
CA ILE A 40 -10.42 -3.83 -2.65
C ILE A 40 -9.69 -3.99 -3.97
N ALA A 41 -9.62 -5.23 -4.45
CA ALA A 41 -8.95 -5.56 -5.69
C ALA A 41 -9.67 -4.96 -6.91
N PRO A 42 -8.96 -4.59 -7.98
CA PRO A 42 -7.51 -4.72 -8.12
C PRO A 42 -6.77 -3.51 -7.52
N VAL A 43 -5.82 -3.76 -6.65
CA VAL A 43 -4.92 -2.70 -6.14
C VAL A 43 -3.50 -3.25 -6.04
N THR A 44 -2.53 -2.35 -6.15
CA THR A 44 -1.12 -2.63 -5.93
C THR A 44 -0.64 -1.86 -4.71
N ILE A 45 -0.07 -2.56 -3.76
CA ILE A 45 0.58 -1.95 -2.58
C ILE A 45 2.05 -1.80 -2.93
N GLY A 46 2.52 -0.58 -3.00
CA GLY A 46 3.87 -0.26 -3.44
C GLY A 46 4.96 -0.83 -2.54
N ALA A 47 6.21 -0.81 -3.04
CA ALA A 47 7.34 -1.32 -2.29
C ALA A 47 7.55 -0.50 -1.01
N TRP A 48 7.78 -1.20 0.09
CA TRP A 48 8.02 -0.60 1.41
C TRP A 48 6.85 0.21 1.95
N ALA A 49 5.70 0.18 1.27
CA ALA A 49 4.49 0.85 1.73
C ALA A 49 3.93 0.17 2.98
N LEU A 50 3.20 0.93 3.78
CA LEU A 50 2.60 0.42 5.00
C LEU A 50 1.12 0.81 5.05
N VAL A 51 0.25 -0.18 5.19
CA VAL A 51 -1.17 0.03 5.38
C VAL A 51 -1.48 -0.11 6.86
N ALA A 52 -1.93 0.96 7.49
CA ALA A 52 -2.26 0.94 8.91
C ALA A 52 -3.45 0.01 9.19
N ALA A 53 -3.46 -0.57 10.39
CA ALA A 53 -4.52 -1.50 10.79
C ALA A 53 -5.91 -0.89 10.65
N GLY A 54 -6.86 -1.69 10.20
CA GLY A 54 -8.26 -1.26 10.07
C GLY A 54 -8.54 -0.36 8.87
N SER A 55 -7.61 -0.22 7.95
CA SER A 55 -7.77 0.64 6.77
C SER A 55 -8.54 -0.06 5.66
N VAL A 56 -9.19 0.73 4.81
CA VAL A 56 -9.85 0.23 3.59
C VAL A 56 -9.16 0.83 2.38
N VAL A 57 -8.37 0.02 1.68
CA VAL A 57 -7.57 0.45 0.53
C VAL A 57 -8.41 0.28 -0.74
N THR A 58 -8.70 1.41 -1.39
CA THR A 58 -9.54 1.44 -2.60
C THR A 58 -8.76 1.81 -3.85
N LYS A 59 -7.52 2.26 -3.71
CA LYS A 59 -6.64 2.68 -4.81
C LYS A 59 -5.24 2.15 -4.59
N ASP A 60 -4.42 2.14 -5.63
CA ASP A 60 -3.02 1.78 -5.51
C ASP A 60 -2.32 2.64 -4.46
N VAL A 61 -1.42 2.01 -3.72
CA VAL A 61 -0.62 2.67 -2.69
C VAL A 61 0.78 2.90 -3.25
N PRO A 62 1.25 4.15 -3.29
CA PRO A 62 2.60 4.46 -3.79
C PRO A 62 3.68 3.79 -2.94
N ASP A 63 4.86 3.58 -3.54
CA ASP A 63 6.02 3.10 -2.80
C ASP A 63 6.30 4.02 -1.61
N HIS A 64 6.67 3.45 -0.48
CA HIS A 64 7.00 4.18 0.76
C HIS A 64 5.85 4.98 1.37
N ALA A 65 4.62 4.80 0.92
CA ALA A 65 3.49 5.52 1.51
C ALA A 65 2.96 4.80 2.74
N LEU A 66 2.70 5.55 3.79
CA LEU A 66 1.90 5.09 4.94
C LEU A 66 0.48 5.59 4.72
N VAL A 67 -0.44 4.66 4.54
CA VAL A 67 -1.86 4.98 4.34
C VAL A 67 -2.70 4.50 5.50
N ALA A 68 -3.77 5.23 5.78
CA ALA A 68 -4.69 4.90 6.87
C ALA A 68 -6.09 5.40 6.56
N GLY A 69 -7.08 4.79 7.18
CA GLY A 69 -8.47 5.23 7.15
C GLY A 69 -9.35 4.49 6.15
N ASN A 70 -10.57 4.97 6.02
CA ASN A 70 -11.58 4.45 5.10
C ASN A 70 -12.27 5.62 4.39
N PRO A 71 -12.00 5.86 3.09
CA PRO A 71 -10.98 5.21 2.28
C PRO A 71 -9.57 5.58 2.77
N ALA A 72 -8.63 4.66 2.58
CA ALA A 72 -7.25 4.90 3.01
C ALA A 72 -6.62 6.05 2.24
N ARG A 73 -5.92 6.92 2.97
CA ARG A 73 -5.22 8.09 2.44
C ARG A 73 -3.79 8.08 2.93
N ARG A 74 -2.87 8.61 2.11
CA ARG A 74 -1.49 8.75 2.56
C ARG A 74 -1.41 9.82 3.65
N ILE A 75 -0.89 9.42 4.78
CA ILE A 75 -0.70 10.32 5.92
C ILE A 75 0.78 10.64 6.15
N ARG A 76 1.68 9.74 5.76
CA ARG A 76 3.12 9.92 5.93
C ARG A 76 3.88 9.13 4.88
N TRP A 77 5.19 9.36 4.83
CA TRP A 77 6.14 8.52 4.13
C TRP A 77 6.89 7.64 5.13
N VAL A 78 7.22 6.43 4.71
CA VAL A 78 8.00 5.48 5.52
C VAL A 78 9.19 4.98 4.71
N GLY A 79 10.30 4.74 5.40
CA GLY A 79 11.49 4.19 4.79
C GLY A 79 11.49 2.66 4.79
N ARG A 80 12.59 2.09 4.33
CA ARG A 80 12.75 0.63 4.28
C ARG A 80 12.79 -0.03 5.66
N ALA A 81 13.04 0.75 6.71
CA ALA A 81 12.98 0.25 8.09
C ALA A 81 11.56 0.20 8.66
N GLY A 82 10.56 0.66 7.90
CA GLY A 82 9.18 0.71 8.38
C GLY A 82 8.91 1.83 9.39
N VAL A 83 9.79 2.80 9.46
CA VAL A 83 9.71 3.92 10.41
C VAL A 83 9.27 5.17 9.65
N PRO A 84 8.33 5.97 10.19
CA PRO A 84 7.97 7.23 9.56
C PRO A 84 9.17 8.13 9.36
N LEU A 85 9.27 8.74 8.18
CA LEU A 85 10.38 9.61 7.82
C LEU A 85 10.18 10.99 8.41
N GLU A 86 11.29 11.65 8.73
CA GLU A 86 11.30 13.07 9.13
C GLU A 86 11.51 13.93 7.89
N GLN A 87 10.72 14.98 7.76
CA GLN A 87 10.92 15.96 6.72
C GLN A 87 12.08 16.89 7.12
N VAL A 88 13.11 16.92 6.27
CA VAL A 88 14.32 17.71 6.53
C VAL A 88 14.49 18.85 5.52
N GLY A 89 13.63 18.94 4.53
CA GLY A 89 13.60 19.99 3.52
C GLY A 89 12.27 19.96 2.79
N ASP A 90 12.07 20.81 1.79
CA ASP A 90 10.79 20.90 1.09
C ASP A 90 10.36 19.56 0.49
N ASP A 91 11.28 18.87 -0.17
CA ASP A 91 11.02 17.56 -0.78
C ASP A 91 11.97 16.50 -0.26
N GLU A 92 12.63 16.75 0.88
CA GLU A 92 13.63 15.85 1.42
C GLU A 92 13.18 15.25 2.74
N PHE A 93 13.41 13.95 2.87
CA PHE A 93 13.04 13.18 4.05
C PHE A 93 14.21 12.32 4.48
N ARG A 94 14.26 12.03 5.75
CA ARG A 94 15.32 11.22 6.35
C ARG A 94 14.74 10.22 7.33
N CYS A 95 15.25 8.99 7.30
CA CYS A 95 14.92 7.99 8.28
C CYS A 95 15.70 8.24 9.58
N PRO A 96 15.01 8.49 10.71
CA PRO A 96 15.70 8.76 11.97
C PRO A 96 16.45 7.56 12.51
N GLN A 97 16.11 6.36 12.05
CA GLN A 97 16.72 5.12 12.55
C GLN A 97 17.94 4.71 11.72
N THR A 98 17.89 4.84 10.41
CA THR A 98 18.95 4.36 9.51
C THR A 98 19.80 5.48 8.94
N GLY A 99 19.30 6.72 8.96
CA GLY A 99 19.95 7.87 8.32
C GLY A 99 19.79 7.93 6.81
N GLU A 100 19.08 6.98 6.22
CA GLU A 100 18.80 7.01 4.79
C GLU A 100 17.98 8.22 4.41
N THR A 101 18.29 8.82 3.26
CA THR A 101 17.60 10.00 2.76
C THR A 101 16.73 9.66 1.57
N TYR A 102 15.62 10.38 1.46
CA TYR A 102 14.62 10.17 0.42
C TYR A 102 14.22 11.51 -0.17
N ARG A 103 13.80 11.49 -1.42
CA ARG A 103 13.29 12.68 -2.09
C ARG A 103 11.90 12.44 -2.62
N GLN A 104 11.02 13.38 -2.36
CA GLN A 104 9.66 13.37 -2.89
C GLN A 104 9.62 14.11 -4.23
N ASP A 105 8.97 13.48 -5.22
CA ASP A 105 8.70 14.07 -6.52
C ASP A 105 7.23 13.81 -6.84
N GLY A 106 6.40 14.83 -6.60
CA GLY A 106 4.95 14.68 -6.70
C GLY A 106 4.43 13.70 -5.66
N GLU A 107 3.80 12.62 -6.09
CA GLU A 107 3.30 11.56 -5.21
C GLU A 107 4.25 10.37 -5.09
N ARG A 108 5.51 10.55 -5.48
CA ARG A 108 6.53 9.50 -5.43
C ARG A 108 7.62 9.86 -4.45
N LEU A 109 8.13 8.85 -3.77
CA LEU A 109 9.28 8.97 -2.90
C LEU A 109 10.38 8.04 -3.40
N THR A 110 11.60 8.56 -3.50
CA THR A 110 12.74 7.80 -4.01
C THR A 110 13.88 7.82 -2.99
N LEU A 111 14.45 6.64 -2.73
CA LEU A 111 15.63 6.52 -1.88
C LEU A 111 16.84 7.16 -2.56
N GLN A 112 17.51 8.04 -1.83
CA GLN A 112 18.70 8.75 -2.34
C GLN A 112 20.00 8.21 -1.76
N GLY A 113 19.94 7.51 -0.66
CA GLY A 113 21.16 6.95 -0.08
C GLY A 113 21.32 7.03 1.42
#